data_50c5d770adff6ffaf04208231bd66086
#
_entry.id   50c5d770adff6ffaf04208231bd66086
#
_cell.length_a   1.000
_cell.length_b   1.000
_cell.length_c   1.000
_cell.angle_alpha   90.00
_cell.angle_beta   90.00
_cell.angle_gamma   90.00
#
_symmetry.space_group_name_H-M   'P 1'
#
loop_
_entity.id
_entity.type
_entity.pdbx_description
1 polymer ?
#
loop_
_entity_poly.entity_id
_entity_poly.type
_entity_poly.pdbx_seq_one_letter_code
_entity_poly.pdbx_strand_id
1 'polypeptide(L)'
;MKDKIPVIGTGTLTDESVLPSMGDEALGVISPLHYSAALDNPQNKEFVKKYRAKYGKIPSYYSETCYTAMRLVHQAVTSLKGDVSKADRILSALQSVTLKETPRGPIKFDSYGNPIQNIYIRKVERVGGELQNTVIYTFPEVSQFWKYKPEEYLKRPLYTRG
;
A
#
# COMPACT_ATOMS: atom_id res chain seq x y z
N MET A 1 -14.87 -10.77 -25.55
CA MET A 1 -13.58 -10.04 -25.68
C MET A 1 -12.76 -10.11 -24.37
N LYS A 2 -13.37 -9.94 -23.22
CA LYS A 2 -12.78 -10.00 -21.86
C LYS A 2 -12.03 -11.32 -21.57
N ASP A 3 -12.56 -12.46 -22.02
CA ASP A 3 -11.95 -13.77 -21.81
C ASP A 3 -10.70 -14.05 -22.68
N LYS A 4 -10.40 -13.15 -23.61
CA LYS A 4 -9.26 -13.30 -24.54
C LYS A 4 -8.15 -12.27 -24.32
N ILE A 5 -8.45 -11.15 -23.65
CA ILE A 5 -7.48 -10.06 -23.42
C ILE A 5 -7.50 -9.71 -21.93
N PRO A 6 -6.42 -9.95 -21.20
CA PRO A 6 -6.33 -9.58 -19.79
C PRO A 6 -6.39 -8.04 -19.65
N VAL A 7 -7.19 -7.57 -18.69
CA VAL A 7 -7.22 -6.15 -18.32
C VAL A 7 -6.25 -5.93 -17.19
N ILE A 8 -5.26 -5.07 -17.42
CA ILE A 8 -4.28 -4.65 -16.41
C ILE A 8 -4.45 -3.15 -16.18
N GLY A 9 -4.58 -2.74 -14.95
CA GLY A 9 -4.78 -1.34 -14.58
C GLY A 9 -3.94 -0.92 -13.38
N THR A 10 -4.02 0.36 -13.04
CA THR A 10 -3.45 0.86 -11.78
C THR A 10 -4.19 0.30 -10.58
N GLY A 11 -3.56 0.29 -9.40
CA GLY A 11 -4.19 -0.21 -8.19
C GLY A 11 -5.46 0.52 -7.78
N THR A 12 -5.60 1.78 -8.19
CA THR A 12 -6.79 2.61 -7.93
C THR A 12 -7.99 2.22 -8.77
N LEU A 13 -7.77 1.56 -9.92
CA LEU A 13 -8.86 1.14 -10.81
C LEU A 13 -9.86 0.21 -10.11
N THR A 14 -9.36 -0.70 -9.28
CA THR A 14 -10.15 -1.69 -8.56
C THR A 14 -10.08 -1.52 -7.04
N ASP A 15 -9.90 -0.28 -6.57
CA ASP A 15 -9.88 -0.01 -5.13
C ASP A 15 -11.17 -0.51 -4.45
N GLU A 16 -11.06 -0.97 -3.22
CA GLU A 16 -12.15 -1.54 -2.44
C GLU A 16 -13.34 -0.57 -2.26
N SER A 17 -13.10 0.75 -2.40
CA SER A 17 -14.17 1.76 -2.33
C SER A 17 -15.04 1.82 -3.58
N VAL A 18 -14.50 1.44 -4.74
CA VAL A 18 -15.21 1.48 -6.03
C VAL A 18 -15.60 0.09 -6.53
N LEU A 19 -14.86 -0.94 -6.12
CA LEU A 19 -15.02 -2.32 -6.59
C LEU A 19 -16.47 -2.85 -6.46
N PRO A 20 -17.22 -2.59 -5.38
CA PRO A 20 -18.61 -3.07 -5.27
C PRO A 20 -19.54 -2.52 -6.35
N SER A 21 -19.30 -1.30 -6.85
CA SER A 21 -20.11 -0.67 -7.88
C SER A 21 -19.73 -1.08 -9.31
N MET A 22 -18.59 -1.72 -9.50
CA MET A 22 -18.15 -2.20 -10.81
C MET A 22 -18.87 -3.50 -11.22
N GLY A 23 -19.35 -4.28 -10.26
CA GLY A 23 -19.99 -5.56 -10.54
C GLY A 23 -19.05 -6.58 -11.18
N ASP A 24 -19.62 -7.58 -11.84
CA ASP A 24 -18.88 -8.69 -12.46
C ASP A 24 -17.97 -8.25 -13.63
N GLU A 25 -18.17 -7.03 -14.11
CA GLU A 25 -17.28 -6.45 -15.13
C GLU A 25 -15.84 -6.30 -14.62
N ALA A 26 -15.63 -6.21 -13.32
CA ALA A 26 -14.30 -6.13 -12.72
C ALA A 26 -13.59 -7.48 -12.61
N LEU A 27 -14.30 -8.62 -12.71
CA LEU A 27 -13.70 -9.95 -12.52
C LEU A 27 -12.52 -10.17 -13.48
N GLY A 28 -11.42 -10.67 -12.94
CA GLY A 28 -10.20 -10.97 -13.70
C GLY A 28 -9.29 -9.77 -13.93
N VAL A 29 -9.67 -8.54 -13.59
CA VAL A 29 -8.79 -7.37 -13.68
C VAL A 29 -7.59 -7.55 -12.76
N ILE A 30 -6.38 -7.30 -13.30
CA ILE A 30 -5.11 -7.38 -12.57
C ILE A 30 -4.61 -5.96 -12.26
N SER A 31 -4.16 -5.73 -11.04
CA SER A 31 -3.63 -4.43 -10.64
C SER A 31 -2.51 -4.56 -9.60
N PRO A 32 -1.44 -3.73 -9.68
CA PRO A 32 -0.44 -3.62 -8.63
C PRO A 32 -0.85 -2.57 -7.58
N LEU A 33 -0.67 -2.87 -6.30
CA LEU A 33 -0.80 -1.88 -5.22
C LEU A 33 -0.04 -2.36 -3.97
N HIS A 34 0.25 -1.43 -3.07
CA HIS A 34 0.89 -1.72 -1.79
C HIS A 34 -0.08 -2.27 -0.71
N TYR A 35 -1.36 -2.41 -1.03
CA TYR A 35 -2.39 -2.89 -0.11
C TYR A 35 -3.50 -3.65 -0.83
N SER A 36 -4.10 -4.58 -0.12
CA SER A 36 -5.41 -5.18 -0.40
C SER A 36 -6.09 -5.51 0.93
N ALA A 37 -7.39 -5.30 1.02
CA ALA A 37 -8.18 -5.73 2.17
C ALA A 37 -8.20 -7.28 2.33
N ALA A 38 -7.83 -8.01 1.27
CA ALA A 38 -7.72 -9.48 1.27
C ALA A 38 -6.34 -10.00 1.72
N LEU A 39 -5.42 -9.15 2.18
CA LEU A 39 -4.13 -9.59 2.69
C LEU A 39 -4.28 -10.50 3.90
N ASP A 40 -3.64 -11.69 3.80
CA ASP A 40 -3.69 -12.72 4.84
C ASP A 40 -2.58 -12.52 5.89
N ASN A 41 -2.70 -11.45 6.67
CA ASN A 41 -1.89 -11.25 7.86
C ASN A 41 -2.76 -10.82 9.05
N PRO A 42 -2.33 -11.10 10.30
CA PRO A 42 -3.13 -10.81 11.50
C PRO A 42 -3.51 -9.34 11.63
N GLN A 43 -2.60 -8.42 11.31
CA GLN A 43 -2.79 -6.98 11.43
C GLN A 43 -3.86 -6.48 10.47
N ASN A 44 -3.86 -7.02 9.23
CA ASN A 44 -4.90 -6.67 8.26
C ASN A 44 -6.25 -7.23 8.64
N LYS A 45 -6.31 -8.49 9.06
CA LYS A 45 -7.57 -9.12 9.51
C LYS A 45 -8.22 -8.31 10.64
N GLU A 46 -7.44 -7.90 11.62
CA GLU A 46 -7.93 -7.08 12.73
C GLU A 46 -8.35 -5.68 12.28
N PHE A 47 -7.55 -5.04 11.41
CA PHE A 47 -7.88 -3.74 10.84
C PHE A 47 -9.20 -3.78 10.06
N VAL A 48 -9.35 -4.74 9.13
CA VAL A 48 -10.56 -4.92 8.33
C VAL A 48 -11.78 -5.18 9.22
N LYS A 49 -11.64 -6.06 10.22
CA LYS A 49 -12.72 -6.38 11.18
C LYS A 49 -13.19 -5.12 11.92
N LYS A 50 -12.25 -4.34 12.49
CA LYS A 50 -12.59 -3.11 13.23
C LYS A 50 -13.19 -2.04 12.32
N TYR A 51 -12.64 -1.90 11.12
CA TYR A 51 -13.12 -0.92 10.14
C TYR A 51 -14.55 -1.27 9.69
N ARG A 52 -14.83 -2.53 9.36
CA ARG A 52 -16.19 -2.99 9.02
C ARG A 52 -17.18 -2.78 10.18
N ALA A 53 -16.79 -3.10 11.40
CA ALA A 53 -17.65 -2.90 12.57
C ALA A 53 -18.02 -1.43 12.79
N LYS A 54 -17.09 -0.50 12.50
CA LYS A 54 -17.29 0.93 12.71
C LYS A 54 -18.01 1.63 11.56
N TYR A 55 -17.71 1.24 10.31
CA TYR A 55 -18.13 1.99 9.13
C TYR A 55 -19.05 1.20 8.18
N GLY A 56 -19.34 -0.07 8.46
CA GLY A 56 -20.22 -0.93 7.65
C GLY A 56 -19.68 -1.30 6.27
N LYS A 57 -18.38 -1.06 5.99
CA LYS A 57 -17.77 -1.29 4.69
C LYS A 57 -16.31 -1.75 4.81
N ILE A 58 -15.76 -2.31 3.74
CA ILE A 58 -14.36 -2.73 3.64
C ILE A 58 -13.46 -1.49 3.56
N PRO A 59 -12.28 -1.48 4.24
CA PRO A 59 -11.33 -0.39 4.11
C PRO A 59 -10.68 -0.38 2.72
N SER A 60 -10.53 0.81 2.16
CA SER A 60 -9.73 1.07 0.96
C SER A 60 -8.25 1.24 1.30
N TYR A 61 -7.40 1.29 0.28
CA TYR A 61 -6.00 1.62 0.49
C TYR A 61 -5.81 3.04 1.08
N TYR A 62 -6.73 3.98 0.81
CA TYR A 62 -6.73 5.31 1.45
C TYR A 62 -6.87 5.21 2.97
N SER A 63 -7.86 4.42 3.42
CA SER A 63 -8.12 4.22 4.85
C SER A 63 -6.92 3.57 5.55
N GLU A 64 -6.33 2.57 4.91
CA GLU A 64 -5.17 1.86 5.42
C GLU A 64 -3.94 2.76 5.44
N THR A 65 -3.72 3.55 4.39
CA THR A 65 -2.59 4.50 4.33
C THR A 65 -2.67 5.52 5.46
N CYS A 66 -3.84 6.10 5.72
CA CYS A 66 -4.01 7.01 6.86
C CYS A 66 -3.75 6.32 8.20
N TYR A 67 -4.23 5.09 8.38
CA TYR A 67 -3.99 4.32 9.59
C TYR A 67 -2.50 4.03 9.81
N THR A 68 -1.81 3.54 8.77
CA THR A 68 -0.38 3.23 8.85
C THR A 68 0.46 4.50 9.01
N ALA A 69 0.11 5.62 8.33
CA ALA A 69 0.78 6.90 8.50
C ALA A 69 0.70 7.40 9.94
N MET A 70 -0.47 7.31 10.58
CA MET A 70 -0.61 7.70 11.99
C MET A 70 0.18 6.80 12.94
N ARG A 71 0.35 5.52 12.62
CA ARG A 71 1.24 4.64 13.40
C ARG A 71 2.71 5.05 13.27
N LEU A 72 3.15 5.45 12.07
CA LEU A 72 4.51 5.99 11.85
C LEU A 72 4.74 7.25 12.67
N VAL A 73 3.80 8.21 12.60
CA VAL A 73 3.86 9.45 13.41
C VAL A 73 3.88 9.15 14.90
N HIS A 74 3.00 8.27 15.37
CA HIS A 74 2.95 7.88 16.77
C HIS A 74 4.29 7.29 17.25
N GLN A 75 4.90 6.39 16.47
CA GLN A 75 6.18 5.80 16.82
C GLN A 75 7.32 6.84 16.85
N ALA A 76 7.35 7.76 15.86
CA ALA A 76 8.33 8.84 15.82
C ALA A 76 8.21 9.75 17.05
N VAL A 77 6.99 10.22 17.37
CA VAL A 77 6.74 11.08 18.54
C VAL A 77 7.06 10.37 19.84
N THR A 78 6.73 9.08 19.94
CA THR A 78 7.08 8.26 21.12
C THR A 78 8.60 8.16 21.30
N SER A 79 9.35 7.97 20.21
CA SER A 79 10.82 7.91 20.27
C SER A 79 11.46 9.22 20.77
N LEU A 80 10.79 10.35 20.52
CA LEU A 80 11.17 11.67 20.99
C LEU A 80 10.61 12.00 22.39
N LYS A 81 9.96 11.04 23.05
CA LYS A 81 9.28 11.23 24.36
C LYS A 81 8.28 12.40 24.35
N GLY A 82 7.63 12.62 23.19
CA GLY A 82 6.66 13.69 23.02
C GLY A 82 7.24 15.08 22.69
N ASP A 83 8.56 15.23 22.62
CA ASP A 83 9.17 16.51 22.23
C ASP A 83 9.07 16.75 20.73
N VAL A 84 8.08 17.52 20.33
CA VAL A 84 7.80 17.91 18.94
C VAL A 84 8.18 19.37 18.64
N SER A 85 9.00 19.99 19.46
CA SER A 85 9.37 21.40 19.35
C SER A 85 10.26 21.74 18.15
N LYS A 86 10.99 20.74 17.61
CA LYS A 86 11.96 20.92 16.52
C LYS A 86 11.64 20.04 15.31
N ALA A 87 11.29 20.68 14.19
CA ALA A 87 10.88 20.00 12.95
C ALA A 87 11.95 18.99 12.43
N ASP A 88 13.24 19.36 12.46
CA ASP A 88 14.32 18.49 11.97
C ASP A 88 14.42 17.19 12.78
N ARG A 89 14.17 17.26 14.09
CA ARG A 89 14.16 16.06 14.96
C ARG A 89 12.97 15.16 14.64
N ILE A 90 11.81 15.75 14.39
CA ILE A 90 10.61 14.98 13.99
C ILE A 90 10.84 14.31 12.65
N LEU A 91 11.37 15.04 11.67
CA LEU A 91 11.68 14.50 10.34
C LEU A 91 12.67 13.34 10.42
N SER A 92 13.78 13.53 11.15
CA SER A 92 14.78 12.47 11.36
C SER A 92 14.19 11.25 12.07
N ALA A 93 13.35 11.47 13.07
CA ALA A 93 12.68 10.40 13.78
C ALA A 93 11.73 9.63 12.85
N LEU A 94 10.91 10.34 12.02
CA LEU A 94 10.02 9.72 11.04
C LEU A 94 10.78 8.86 10.02
N GLN A 95 11.87 9.39 9.46
CA GLN A 95 12.70 8.67 8.50
C GLN A 95 13.34 7.41 9.09
N SER A 96 13.56 7.38 10.41
CA SER A 96 14.15 6.25 11.13
C SER A 96 13.13 5.17 11.51
N VAL A 97 11.83 5.45 11.38
CA VAL A 97 10.80 4.48 11.77
C VAL A 97 10.80 3.27 10.83
N THR A 98 10.76 2.11 11.44
CA THR A 98 10.47 0.84 10.74
C THR A 98 9.30 0.16 11.43
N LEU A 99 8.21 -0.05 10.72
CA LEU A 99 7.10 -0.88 11.17
C LEU A 99 7.17 -2.24 10.47
N LYS A 100 7.41 -3.30 11.24
CA LYS A 100 7.48 -4.67 10.70
C LYS A 100 6.09 -5.25 10.44
N GLU A 101 5.11 -4.82 11.22
CA GLU A 101 3.76 -5.38 11.25
C GLU A 101 2.73 -4.28 11.08
N THR A 102 2.18 -4.16 9.87
CA THR A 102 1.07 -3.27 9.53
C THR A 102 0.04 -4.03 8.69
N PRO A 103 -1.16 -3.49 8.45
CA PRO A 103 -2.11 -4.12 7.56
C PRO A 103 -1.54 -4.40 6.16
N ARG A 104 -0.65 -3.52 5.65
CA ARG A 104 0.02 -3.70 4.36
C ARG A 104 1.30 -4.54 4.43
N GLY A 105 1.71 -5.03 5.60
CA GLY A 105 3.01 -5.67 5.81
C GLY A 105 4.08 -4.68 6.27
N PRO A 106 5.38 -5.00 6.10
CA PRO A 106 6.47 -4.13 6.56
C PRO A 106 6.56 -2.84 5.76
N ILE A 107 6.96 -1.76 6.45
CA ILE A 107 7.26 -0.45 5.83
C ILE A 107 8.43 0.21 6.58
N LYS A 108 9.34 0.77 5.82
CA LYS A 108 10.46 1.63 6.25
C LYS A 108 10.70 2.70 5.19
N PHE A 109 11.59 3.64 5.44
CA PHE A 109 11.94 4.69 4.47
C PHE A 109 13.36 4.50 3.92
N ASP A 110 13.56 4.91 2.68
CA ASP A 110 14.89 5.05 2.10
C ASP A 110 15.53 6.39 2.51
N SER A 111 16.79 6.61 2.12
CA SER A 111 17.53 7.86 2.41
C SER A 111 16.93 9.11 1.76
N TYR A 112 15.99 8.96 0.84
CA TYR A 112 15.27 10.04 0.17
C TYR A 112 13.88 10.31 0.78
N GLY A 113 13.51 9.56 1.83
CA GLY A 113 12.22 9.69 2.50
C GLY A 113 11.06 8.97 1.81
N ASN A 114 11.34 8.11 0.82
CA ASN A 114 10.31 7.32 0.16
C ASN A 114 10.13 5.94 0.83
N PRO A 115 8.90 5.41 0.83
CA PRO A 115 8.63 4.12 1.45
C PRO A 115 9.29 2.96 0.71
N ILE A 116 9.91 2.06 1.46
CA ILE A 116 10.26 0.70 1.04
C ILE A 116 9.20 -0.21 1.63
N GLN A 117 8.43 -0.87 0.77
CA GLN A 117 7.26 -1.65 1.17
C GLN A 117 6.95 -2.76 0.16
N ASN A 118 6.08 -3.68 0.52
CA ASN A 118 5.61 -4.69 -0.43
C ASN A 118 4.72 -4.07 -1.50
N ILE A 119 4.84 -4.59 -2.73
CA ILE A 119 3.89 -4.35 -3.81
C ILE A 119 3.22 -5.68 -4.15
N TYR A 120 1.91 -5.67 -4.11
CA TYR A 120 1.07 -6.84 -4.36
C TYR A 120 0.48 -6.78 -5.75
N ILE A 121 0.61 -7.88 -6.50
CA ILE A 121 -0.18 -8.07 -7.71
C ILE A 121 -1.49 -8.69 -7.28
N ARG A 122 -2.58 -8.03 -7.62
CA ARG A 122 -3.93 -8.37 -7.19
C ARG A 122 -4.77 -8.70 -8.41
N LYS A 123 -5.67 -9.64 -8.24
CA LYS A 123 -6.68 -10.01 -9.23
C LYS A 123 -8.05 -9.90 -8.61
N VAL A 124 -8.99 -9.30 -9.30
CA VAL A 124 -10.37 -9.25 -8.85
C VAL A 124 -11.01 -10.61 -8.98
N GLU A 125 -11.48 -11.13 -7.87
CA GLU A 125 -12.16 -12.42 -7.77
C GLU A 125 -13.43 -12.31 -6.92
N ARG A 126 -14.36 -13.26 -7.08
CA ARG A 126 -15.54 -13.36 -6.22
C ARG A 126 -15.27 -14.39 -5.12
N VAL A 127 -15.25 -13.95 -3.88
CA VAL A 127 -15.01 -14.78 -2.70
C VAL A 127 -16.13 -14.56 -1.70
N GLY A 128 -16.81 -15.62 -1.28
CA GLY A 128 -17.94 -15.52 -0.34
C GLY A 128 -19.10 -14.62 -0.82
N GLY A 129 -19.26 -14.49 -2.16
CA GLY A 129 -20.30 -13.63 -2.73
C GLY A 129 -19.88 -12.17 -2.96
N GLU A 130 -18.77 -11.71 -2.38
CA GLU A 130 -18.24 -10.36 -2.55
C GLU A 130 -17.06 -10.32 -3.54
N LEU A 131 -16.94 -9.19 -4.27
CA LEU A 131 -15.74 -8.93 -5.07
C LEU A 131 -14.59 -8.50 -4.16
N GLN A 132 -13.41 -9.06 -4.38
CA GLN A 132 -12.20 -8.68 -3.65
C GLN A 132 -10.97 -8.67 -4.55
N ASN A 133 -9.96 -7.93 -4.15
CA ASN A 133 -8.65 -7.92 -4.77
C ASN A 133 -7.77 -9.02 -4.14
N THR A 134 -7.90 -10.25 -4.64
CA THR A 134 -7.07 -11.38 -4.18
C THR A 134 -5.63 -11.15 -4.56
N VAL A 135 -4.71 -11.31 -3.61
CA VAL A 135 -3.27 -11.21 -3.87
C VAL A 135 -2.80 -12.49 -4.55
N ILE A 136 -2.27 -12.35 -5.77
CA ILE A 136 -1.75 -13.48 -6.56
C ILE A 136 -0.22 -13.52 -6.61
N TYR A 137 0.45 -12.40 -6.28
CA TYR A 137 1.90 -12.32 -6.17
C TYR A 137 2.33 -11.15 -5.28
N THR A 138 3.51 -11.28 -4.65
CA THR A 138 4.10 -10.22 -3.82
C THR A 138 5.52 -9.93 -4.26
N PHE A 139 5.82 -8.67 -4.55
CA PHE A 139 7.18 -8.16 -4.62
C PHE A 139 7.53 -7.61 -3.24
N PRO A 140 8.45 -8.24 -2.49
CA PRO A 140 8.78 -7.78 -1.15
C PRO A 140 9.73 -6.57 -1.19
N GLU A 141 9.58 -5.66 -0.21
CA GLU A 141 10.49 -4.55 0.06
C GLU A 141 10.91 -3.73 -1.16
N VAL A 142 9.95 -3.37 -2.00
CA VAL A 142 10.19 -2.58 -3.21
C VAL A 142 10.52 -1.15 -2.83
N SER A 143 11.67 -0.63 -3.32
CA SER A 143 12.05 0.78 -3.25
C SER A 143 11.62 1.54 -4.51
N GLN A 144 11.66 2.87 -4.48
CA GLN A 144 11.42 3.69 -5.67
C GLN A 144 12.39 3.42 -6.83
N PHE A 145 13.56 2.88 -6.53
CA PHE A 145 14.58 2.56 -7.54
C PHE A 145 14.47 1.13 -8.08
N TRP A 146 13.52 0.33 -7.54
CA TRP A 146 13.33 -1.06 -7.92
C TRP A 146 14.65 -1.85 -7.76
N LYS A 147 15.16 -2.43 -8.86
CA LYS A 147 16.41 -3.19 -8.91
C LYS A 147 17.66 -2.34 -9.25
N TYR A 148 17.48 -1.05 -9.46
CA TYR A 148 18.59 -0.18 -9.81
C TYR A 148 19.28 0.38 -8.56
N LYS A 149 20.58 0.61 -8.64
CA LYS A 149 21.29 1.38 -7.62
C LYS A 149 20.89 2.85 -7.72
N PRO A 150 20.57 3.51 -6.62
CA PRO A 150 20.14 4.92 -6.65
C PRO A 150 21.09 5.84 -7.38
N GLU A 151 22.41 5.70 -7.15
CA GLU A 151 23.45 6.53 -7.73
C GLU A 151 23.54 6.38 -9.26
N GLU A 152 23.28 5.18 -9.77
CA GLU A 152 23.25 4.89 -11.21
C GLU A 152 21.95 5.39 -11.85
N TYR A 153 20.83 5.21 -11.14
CA TYR A 153 19.52 5.63 -11.60
C TYR A 153 19.42 7.16 -11.71
N LEU A 154 19.92 7.89 -10.72
CA LEU A 154 19.87 9.35 -10.66
C LEU A 154 20.80 10.03 -11.65
N LYS A 155 21.77 9.32 -12.23
CA LYS A 155 22.62 9.83 -13.33
C LYS A 155 21.96 9.75 -14.70
N ARG A 156 20.79 9.09 -14.82
CA ARG A 156 20.09 9.00 -16.09
C ARG A 156 19.61 10.38 -16.52
N PRO A 157 19.69 10.68 -17.82
CA PRO A 157 19.14 11.94 -18.32
C PRO A 157 17.64 12.01 -18.05
N LEU A 158 17.16 13.20 -17.75
CA LEU A 158 15.72 13.46 -17.70
C LEU A 158 15.13 13.14 -19.07
N TYR A 159 13.89 12.58 -19.04
CA TYR A 159 13.17 12.34 -20.29
C TYR A 159 12.97 13.68 -21.02
N THR A 160 13.64 13.81 -22.16
CA THR A 160 13.39 14.91 -23.10
C THR A 160 12.55 14.35 -24.23
N ARG A 161 11.41 14.99 -24.51
CA ARG A 161 10.67 14.70 -25.74
C ARG A 161 11.60 15.04 -26.89
N GLY A 162 12.00 14.05 -27.68
CA GLY A 162 12.65 14.24 -28.97
C GLY A 162 11.69 14.91 -29.95
#